data_d40c6324664c179c24f821559e7da5b7
#
_entry.id   d40c6324664c179c24f821559e7da5b7
#
_cell.length_a   1.000
_cell.length_b   1.000
_cell.length_c   1.000
_cell.angle_alpha   90.00
_cell.angle_beta   90.00
_cell.angle_gamma   90.00
#
_symmetry.space_group_name_H-M   'P 1'
#
loop_
_entity.id
_entity.type
_entity.pdbx_description
1 polymer ?
#
loop_
_entity_poly.entity_id
_entity_poly.type
_entity_poly.pdbx_seq_one_letter_code
_entity_poly.pdbx_strand_id
1 'polypeptide(L)'
;MEKFKDLHYQENGLIIGNAWDPLSAMIMQQQGFKAIGTTSWGIANSLGCQDGENIDFLDYFNIIKKILDVVQIPVSIDIESGFGKNNSQVIENIIKLASIGCSGINIEDSNKNGSLKEKETFGLLIKEIRVALDKEKFEDFFINVRTDTYLTLEEPYDETLLRAKLYEKQGEDGVFIPGLIQKDEIKSISKNLNIPLNIMTLPKCTDIKELYSNGAKRFSFGNAMSDYIISTIEDACKSILTSSNTSYLYEHNDLEIKLYPNK
;
A
#
# COMPACT_ATOMS: atom_id res chain seq x y z
N MET A 1 7.73 6.89 20.12
CA MET A 1 6.95 6.91 18.86
C MET A 1 5.83 5.90 18.99
N GLU A 2 4.63 6.25 18.57
CA GLU A 2 3.50 5.31 18.56
C GLU A 2 3.81 4.16 17.60
N LYS A 3 3.47 2.92 17.98
CA LYS A 3 3.73 1.76 17.12
C LYS A 3 2.84 1.83 15.89
N PHE A 4 3.36 1.42 14.73
CA PHE A 4 2.59 1.41 13.47
C PHE A 4 1.28 0.64 13.59
N LYS A 5 1.27 -0.47 14.31
CA LYS A 5 0.08 -1.28 14.59
C LYS A 5 -1.02 -0.45 15.30
N ASP A 6 -0.64 0.36 16.30
CA ASP A 6 -1.58 1.13 17.13
C ASP A 6 -2.30 2.22 16.32
N LEU A 7 -1.66 2.75 15.27
CA LEU A 7 -2.27 3.74 14.37
C LEU A 7 -3.56 3.23 13.71
N HIS A 8 -3.71 1.93 13.51
CA HIS A 8 -4.91 1.34 12.91
C HIS A 8 -6.13 1.33 13.84
N TYR A 9 -5.90 1.50 15.15
CA TYR A 9 -6.96 1.45 16.17
C TYR A 9 -7.35 2.83 16.72
N GLN A 10 -6.85 3.90 16.11
CA GLN A 10 -7.24 5.28 16.46
C GLN A 10 -8.71 5.57 16.11
N GLU A 11 -9.29 6.61 16.72
CA GLU A 11 -10.70 6.99 16.62
C GLU A 11 -11.21 7.17 15.17
N ASN A 12 -10.34 7.63 14.26
CA ASN A 12 -10.72 7.85 12.85
C ASN A 12 -10.04 6.89 11.88
N GLY A 13 -9.43 5.81 12.40
CA GLY A 13 -8.61 4.91 11.61
C GLY A 13 -7.34 5.58 11.06
N LEU A 14 -6.64 4.88 10.18
CA LEU A 14 -5.37 5.30 9.60
C LEU A 14 -5.51 5.62 8.12
N ILE A 15 -5.26 6.88 7.73
CA ILE A 15 -5.10 7.26 6.33
C ILE A 15 -3.63 7.07 5.96
N ILE A 16 -3.35 6.21 4.98
CA ILE A 16 -2.01 5.97 4.46
C ILE A 16 -1.86 6.64 3.10
N GLY A 17 -0.86 7.53 2.98
CA GLY A 17 -0.43 8.07 1.69
C GLY A 17 0.39 7.05 0.92
N ASN A 18 0.12 6.87 -0.37
CA ASN A 18 0.86 5.94 -1.22
C ASN A 18 1.96 6.67 -1.98
N ALA A 19 3.19 6.56 -1.49
CA ALA A 19 4.40 7.18 -2.08
C ALA A 19 5.05 6.25 -3.12
N TRP A 20 5.78 6.83 -4.06
CA TRP A 20 6.53 6.09 -5.09
C TRP A 20 7.98 6.52 -5.22
N ASP A 21 8.36 7.62 -4.55
CA ASP A 21 9.71 8.15 -4.52
C ASP A 21 9.98 8.94 -3.23
N PRO A 22 11.22 9.34 -2.95
CA PRO A 22 11.54 10.17 -1.78
C PRO A 22 10.79 11.50 -1.73
N LEU A 23 10.51 12.12 -2.89
CA LEU A 23 9.85 13.43 -2.94
C LEU A 23 8.39 13.31 -2.49
N SER A 24 7.63 12.38 -3.05
CA SER A 24 6.23 12.12 -2.66
C SER A 24 6.12 11.74 -1.17
N ALA A 25 7.06 10.92 -0.67
CA ALA A 25 7.12 10.53 0.74
C ALA A 25 7.35 11.74 1.68
N MET A 26 8.31 12.61 1.35
CA MET A 26 8.59 13.83 2.13
C MET A 26 7.38 14.77 2.17
N ILE A 27 6.73 15.00 1.02
CA ILE A 27 5.54 15.85 0.94
C ILE A 27 4.41 15.28 1.82
N MET A 28 4.13 13.99 1.72
CA MET A 28 3.10 13.35 2.53
C MET A 28 3.37 13.50 4.04
N GLN A 29 4.62 13.26 4.47
CA GLN A 29 5.00 13.48 5.86
C GLN A 29 4.81 14.96 6.29
N GLN A 30 5.22 15.91 5.47
CA GLN A 30 5.07 17.35 5.76
C GLN A 30 3.60 17.76 5.87
N GLN A 31 2.72 17.15 5.08
CA GLN A 31 1.27 17.40 5.14
C GLN A 31 0.58 16.70 6.31
N GLY A 32 1.32 15.95 7.13
CA GLY A 32 0.84 15.39 8.41
C GLY A 32 0.30 13.97 8.34
N PHE A 33 0.57 13.23 7.26
CA PHE A 33 0.32 11.79 7.25
C PHE A 33 1.07 11.12 8.40
N LYS A 34 0.40 10.22 9.13
CA LYS A 34 0.98 9.52 10.29
C LYS A 34 1.75 8.27 9.89
N ALA A 35 1.51 7.76 8.68
CA ALA A 35 2.23 6.67 8.07
C ALA A 35 2.13 6.77 6.54
N ILE A 36 3.05 6.13 5.85
CA ILE A 36 3.11 6.06 4.39
C ILE A 36 3.02 4.59 3.98
N GLY A 37 2.24 4.32 2.93
CA GLY A 37 2.36 3.13 2.11
C GLY A 37 3.20 3.43 0.87
N THR A 38 3.74 2.42 0.21
CA THR A 38 4.23 2.59 -1.16
C THR A 38 3.17 2.16 -2.17
N THR A 39 3.36 2.51 -3.43
CA THR A 39 2.61 1.99 -4.56
C THR A 39 3.58 1.38 -5.57
N SER A 40 3.47 0.06 -5.80
CA SER A 40 4.26 -0.66 -6.81
C SER A 40 4.08 -0.05 -8.20
N TRP A 41 2.84 0.25 -8.58
CA TRP A 41 2.48 0.97 -9.80
C TRP A 41 3.23 2.28 -9.98
N GLY A 42 3.20 3.17 -8.98
CA GLY A 42 3.89 4.45 -9.03
C GLY A 42 5.42 4.29 -9.13
N ILE A 43 5.99 3.36 -8.38
CA ILE A 43 7.42 3.04 -8.44
C ILE A 43 7.79 2.52 -9.83
N ALA A 44 7.04 1.54 -10.38
CA ALA A 44 7.29 0.99 -11.71
C ALA A 44 7.24 2.07 -12.78
N ASN A 45 6.19 2.90 -12.80
CA ASN A 45 6.05 4.00 -13.75
C ASN A 45 7.19 5.01 -13.66
N SER A 46 7.66 5.35 -12.46
CA SER A 46 8.79 6.28 -12.27
C SER A 46 10.11 5.77 -12.86
N LEU A 47 10.22 4.45 -13.03
CA LEU A 47 11.36 3.77 -13.65
C LEU A 47 11.13 3.43 -15.13
N GLY A 48 9.98 3.76 -15.70
CA GLY A 48 9.61 3.39 -17.07
C GLY A 48 9.36 1.89 -17.25
N CYS A 49 9.00 1.18 -16.17
CA CYS A 49 8.68 -0.24 -16.15
C CYS A 49 7.15 -0.45 -16.04
N GLN A 50 6.68 -1.63 -16.46
CA GLN A 50 5.32 -2.07 -16.17
C GLN A 50 5.24 -2.60 -14.73
N ASP A 51 4.09 -2.41 -14.07
CA ASP A 51 3.78 -3.01 -12.77
C ASP A 51 3.70 -4.54 -12.86
N GLY A 52 3.72 -5.25 -11.73
CA GLY A 52 3.63 -6.71 -11.69
C GLY A 52 4.99 -7.40 -11.55
N GLU A 53 5.85 -6.93 -10.63
CA GLU A 53 7.19 -7.44 -10.36
C GLU A 53 8.11 -7.46 -11.61
N ASN A 54 7.98 -6.45 -12.49
CA ASN A 54 8.85 -6.26 -13.66
C ASN A 54 10.10 -5.44 -13.35
N ILE A 55 10.27 -5.02 -12.10
CA ILE A 55 11.48 -4.40 -11.56
C ILE A 55 12.27 -5.48 -10.83
N ASP A 56 13.61 -5.44 -10.93
CA ASP A 56 14.44 -6.30 -10.08
C ASP A 56 14.28 -5.93 -8.60
N PHE A 57 14.23 -6.93 -7.71
CA PHE A 57 14.05 -6.68 -6.28
C PHE A 57 15.13 -5.77 -5.69
N LEU A 58 16.37 -5.84 -6.16
CA LEU A 58 17.44 -4.98 -5.67
C LEU A 58 17.19 -3.50 -6.01
N ASP A 59 16.71 -3.22 -7.22
CA ASP A 59 16.35 -1.85 -7.64
C ASP A 59 15.17 -1.33 -6.83
N TYR A 60 14.14 -2.17 -6.66
CA TYR A 60 13.00 -1.88 -5.79
C TYR A 60 13.45 -1.56 -4.35
N PHE A 61 14.26 -2.44 -3.76
CA PHE A 61 14.82 -2.29 -2.41
C PHE A 61 15.62 -0.98 -2.24
N ASN A 62 16.40 -0.59 -3.26
CA ASN A 62 17.17 0.66 -3.22
C ASN A 62 16.26 1.90 -3.21
N ILE A 63 15.12 1.87 -3.90
CA ILE A 63 14.11 2.94 -3.85
C ILE A 63 13.49 3.02 -2.46
N ILE A 64 13.07 1.88 -1.91
CA ILE A 64 12.52 1.82 -0.56
C ILE A 64 13.49 2.39 0.47
N LYS A 65 14.76 2.02 0.38
CA LYS A 65 15.79 2.58 1.27
C LYS A 65 15.87 4.10 1.17
N LYS A 66 15.86 4.67 -0.04
CA LYS A 66 15.86 6.12 -0.25
C LYS A 66 14.61 6.80 0.32
N ILE A 67 13.45 6.16 0.25
CA ILE A 67 12.23 6.66 0.89
C ILE A 67 12.39 6.68 2.42
N LEU A 68 12.89 5.59 3.01
CA LEU A 68 13.12 5.50 4.45
C LEU A 68 14.16 6.52 4.96
N ASP A 69 15.18 6.83 4.16
CA ASP A 69 16.23 7.79 4.52
C ASP A 69 15.71 9.24 4.68
N VAL A 70 14.53 9.56 4.12
CA VAL A 70 14.00 10.94 4.09
C VAL A 70 12.76 11.16 4.96
N VAL A 71 12.19 10.12 5.56
CA VAL A 71 11.00 10.22 6.42
C VAL A 71 11.27 9.66 7.81
N GLN A 72 10.48 10.11 8.81
CA GLN A 72 10.57 9.66 10.21
C GLN A 72 9.30 8.93 10.67
N ILE A 73 8.27 8.88 9.81
CA ILE A 73 7.01 8.19 10.08
C ILE A 73 7.08 6.75 9.55
N PRO A 74 6.25 5.83 10.09
CA PRO A 74 6.20 4.44 9.63
C PRO A 74 5.95 4.31 8.13
N VAL A 75 6.66 3.37 7.49
CA VAL A 75 6.49 3.06 6.05
C VAL A 75 6.12 1.59 5.88
N SER A 76 4.97 1.35 5.22
CA SER A 76 4.47 0.03 4.84
C SER A 76 4.67 -0.19 3.34
N ILE A 77 5.33 -1.27 2.96
CA ILE A 77 5.78 -1.51 1.58
C ILE A 77 4.77 -2.39 0.84
N ASP A 78 4.39 -1.99 -0.36
CA ASP A 78 3.59 -2.81 -1.28
C ASP A 78 4.54 -3.73 -2.07
N ILE A 79 4.68 -4.99 -1.64
CA ILE A 79 5.62 -5.95 -2.23
C ILE A 79 4.97 -6.89 -3.25
N GLU A 80 3.76 -6.57 -3.71
CA GLU A 80 3.04 -7.41 -4.66
C GLU A 80 2.98 -8.87 -4.18
N SER A 81 3.47 -9.84 -4.95
CA SER A 81 3.50 -11.25 -4.53
C SER A 81 4.78 -11.66 -3.77
N GLY A 82 5.72 -10.72 -3.56
CA GLY A 82 6.91 -10.88 -2.72
C GLY A 82 8.25 -10.92 -3.45
N PHE A 83 8.30 -10.69 -4.77
CA PHE A 83 9.52 -10.68 -5.60
C PHE A 83 10.35 -11.97 -5.48
N GLY A 84 9.72 -13.09 -5.21
CA GLY A 84 10.41 -14.37 -4.99
C GLY A 84 9.96 -15.48 -5.94
N LYS A 85 10.91 -16.34 -6.33
CA LYS A 85 10.62 -17.55 -7.12
C LYS A 85 10.04 -18.70 -6.28
N ASN A 86 10.16 -18.59 -4.96
CA ASN A 86 9.67 -19.55 -3.97
C ASN A 86 9.49 -18.85 -2.62
N ASN A 87 8.82 -19.53 -1.67
CA ASN A 87 8.55 -19.02 -0.34
C ASN A 87 9.81 -18.53 0.40
N SER A 88 10.91 -19.30 0.32
CA SER A 88 12.15 -18.93 1.02
C SER A 88 12.71 -17.60 0.55
N GLN A 89 12.65 -17.33 -0.76
CA GLN A 89 13.10 -16.05 -1.31
C GLN A 89 12.17 -14.91 -0.96
N VAL A 90 10.84 -15.12 -0.95
CA VAL A 90 9.84 -14.13 -0.49
C VAL A 90 10.13 -13.75 0.97
N ILE A 91 10.32 -14.74 1.84
CA ILE A 91 10.63 -14.53 3.26
C ILE A 91 11.94 -13.76 3.42
N GLU A 92 13.00 -14.13 2.70
CA GLU A 92 14.29 -13.43 2.72
C GLU A 92 14.14 -11.96 2.30
N ASN A 93 13.37 -11.67 1.26
CA ASN A 93 13.09 -10.32 0.80
C ASN A 93 12.37 -9.49 1.89
N ILE A 94 11.37 -10.08 2.55
CA ILE A 94 10.63 -9.42 3.64
C ILE A 94 11.53 -9.12 4.84
N ILE A 95 12.38 -10.08 5.24
CA ILE A 95 13.35 -9.87 6.32
C ILE A 95 14.35 -8.75 5.97
N LYS A 96 14.81 -8.68 4.71
CA LYS A 96 15.66 -7.56 4.24
C LYS A 96 14.94 -6.21 4.39
N LEU A 97 13.67 -6.12 4.00
CA LEU A 97 12.88 -4.89 4.16
C LEU A 97 12.68 -4.53 5.64
N ALA A 98 12.35 -5.50 6.49
CA ALA A 98 12.24 -5.28 7.92
C ALA A 98 13.57 -4.77 8.53
N SER A 99 14.71 -5.33 8.11
CA SER A 99 16.03 -4.97 8.61
C SER A 99 16.49 -3.55 8.32
N ILE A 100 15.94 -2.91 7.26
CA ILE A 100 16.22 -1.50 6.95
C ILE A 100 15.21 -0.53 7.56
N GLY A 101 14.25 -1.01 8.37
CA GLY A 101 13.34 -0.18 9.14
C GLY A 101 11.94 -0.02 8.54
N CYS A 102 11.54 -0.84 7.57
CA CYS A 102 10.15 -0.90 7.13
C CYS A 102 9.26 -1.32 8.31
N SER A 103 8.07 -0.72 8.42
CA SER A 103 7.14 -0.99 9.52
C SER A 103 6.11 -2.08 9.18
N GLY A 104 6.01 -2.46 7.92
CA GLY A 104 5.11 -3.50 7.45
C GLY A 104 5.11 -3.64 5.94
N ILE A 105 4.28 -4.55 5.46
CA ILE A 105 4.08 -4.84 4.04
C ILE A 105 2.60 -4.96 3.68
N ASN A 106 2.27 -4.72 2.40
CA ASN A 106 1.16 -5.39 1.73
C ASN A 106 1.74 -6.57 0.95
N ILE A 107 1.12 -7.74 1.04
CA ILE A 107 1.45 -8.93 0.23
C ILE A 107 0.17 -9.55 -0.31
N GLU A 108 0.14 -9.92 -1.61
CA GLU A 108 -1.09 -10.32 -2.28
C GLU A 108 -1.15 -11.80 -2.63
N ASP A 109 -2.38 -12.31 -2.65
CA ASP A 109 -2.69 -13.68 -3.03
C ASP A 109 -2.91 -13.87 -4.55
N SER A 110 -2.45 -12.92 -5.36
CA SER A 110 -2.49 -13.00 -6.84
C SER A 110 -1.22 -13.60 -7.41
N ASN A 111 -1.38 -14.33 -8.52
CA ASN A 111 -0.30 -14.73 -9.39
C ASN A 111 -0.05 -13.63 -10.45
N LYS A 112 1.12 -13.63 -11.09
CA LYS A 112 1.47 -12.68 -12.17
C LYS A 112 0.50 -12.68 -13.36
N ASN A 113 -0.25 -13.75 -13.57
CA ASN A 113 -1.30 -13.84 -14.61
C ASN A 113 -2.67 -13.34 -14.14
N GLY A 114 -2.77 -12.77 -12.94
CA GLY A 114 -4.00 -12.24 -12.35
C GLY A 114 -4.91 -13.30 -11.71
N SER A 115 -4.57 -14.59 -11.74
CA SER A 115 -5.34 -15.62 -11.04
C SER A 115 -5.02 -15.62 -9.53
N LEU A 116 -6.00 -16.01 -8.71
CA LEU A 116 -5.78 -16.18 -7.28
C LEU A 116 -4.93 -17.43 -6.99
N LYS A 117 -4.02 -17.31 -6.03
CA LYS A 117 -3.30 -18.46 -5.45
C LYS A 117 -4.27 -19.33 -4.64
N GLU A 118 -3.94 -20.62 -4.50
CA GLU A 118 -4.65 -21.49 -3.56
C GLU A 118 -4.52 -20.94 -2.14
N LYS A 119 -5.66 -20.72 -1.48
CA LYS A 119 -5.72 -20.00 -0.20
C LYS A 119 -4.96 -20.69 0.93
N GLU A 120 -4.99 -22.02 0.95
CA GLU A 120 -4.29 -22.83 1.95
C GLU A 120 -2.77 -22.69 1.78
N THR A 121 -2.29 -22.76 0.54
CA THR A 121 -0.87 -22.58 0.20
C THR A 121 -0.38 -21.18 0.54
N PHE A 122 -1.16 -20.16 0.18
CA PHE A 122 -0.81 -18.78 0.50
C PHE A 122 -0.90 -18.49 2.01
N GLY A 123 -1.89 -19.05 2.70
CA GLY A 123 -2.00 -18.98 4.16
C GLY A 123 -0.78 -19.59 4.86
N LEU A 124 -0.24 -20.71 4.37
CA LEU A 124 1.00 -21.27 4.89
C LEU A 124 2.20 -20.34 4.70
N LEU A 125 2.29 -19.65 3.56
CA LEU A 125 3.33 -18.63 3.34
C LEU A 125 3.21 -17.49 4.37
N ILE A 126 2.00 -17.00 4.66
CA ILE A 126 1.80 -15.95 5.69
C ILE A 126 2.29 -16.44 7.06
N LYS A 127 1.98 -17.68 7.43
CA LYS A 127 2.48 -18.28 8.67
C LYS A 127 4.01 -18.36 8.69
N GLU A 128 4.62 -18.81 7.61
CA GLU A 128 6.09 -18.91 7.50
C GLU A 128 6.74 -17.52 7.61
N ILE A 129 6.16 -16.47 6.98
CA ILE A 129 6.60 -15.08 7.10
C ILE A 129 6.54 -14.63 8.56
N ARG A 130 5.41 -14.85 9.26
CA ARG A 130 5.27 -14.46 10.67
C ARG A 130 6.32 -15.14 11.55
N VAL A 131 6.49 -16.44 11.41
CA VAL A 131 7.49 -17.21 12.18
C VAL A 131 8.90 -16.70 11.92
N ALA A 132 9.23 -16.34 10.67
CA ALA A 132 10.54 -15.81 10.34
C ALA A 132 10.77 -14.41 10.93
N LEU A 133 9.76 -13.53 10.86
CA LEU A 133 9.82 -12.19 11.47
C LEU A 133 9.99 -12.26 12.99
N ASP A 134 9.24 -13.12 13.67
CA ASP A 134 9.32 -13.31 15.12
C ASP A 134 10.71 -13.83 15.53
N LYS A 135 11.27 -14.78 14.77
CA LYS A 135 12.61 -15.33 14.99
C LYS A 135 13.69 -14.25 14.87
N GLU A 136 13.55 -13.32 13.93
CA GLU A 136 14.48 -12.19 13.72
C GLU A 136 14.13 -10.97 14.60
N LYS A 137 13.17 -11.11 15.56
CA LYS A 137 12.72 -10.09 16.52
C LYS A 137 12.03 -8.88 15.87
N PHE A 138 11.30 -9.11 14.79
CA PHE A 138 10.44 -8.12 14.12
C PHE A 138 8.95 -8.37 14.46
N GLU A 139 8.62 -8.62 15.73
CA GLU A 139 7.27 -8.96 16.20
C GLU A 139 6.23 -7.84 15.91
N ASP A 140 6.69 -6.59 15.89
CA ASP A 140 5.86 -5.41 15.59
C ASP A 140 5.68 -5.15 14.08
N PHE A 141 6.31 -5.94 13.20
CA PHE A 141 6.21 -5.78 11.76
C PHE A 141 4.81 -6.16 11.25
N PHE A 142 4.13 -5.23 10.58
CA PHE A 142 2.72 -5.36 10.21
C PHE A 142 2.56 -6.08 8.85
N ILE A 143 1.91 -7.22 8.85
CA ILE A 143 1.56 -7.97 7.64
C ILE A 143 0.12 -7.60 7.26
N ASN A 144 -0.05 -6.80 6.21
CA ASN A 144 -1.34 -6.46 5.62
C ASN A 144 -1.57 -7.35 4.38
N VAL A 145 -2.33 -8.42 4.55
CA VAL A 145 -2.57 -9.34 3.45
C VAL A 145 -3.61 -8.77 2.49
N ARG A 146 -3.25 -8.68 1.22
CA ARG A 146 -4.15 -8.29 0.15
C ARG A 146 -4.78 -9.54 -0.47
N THR A 147 -6.10 -9.52 -0.65
CA THR A 147 -6.81 -10.52 -1.44
C THR A 147 -7.52 -9.84 -2.62
N ASP A 148 -7.21 -10.31 -3.83
CA ASP A 148 -7.70 -9.72 -5.08
C ASP A 148 -9.03 -10.33 -5.55
N THR A 149 -9.79 -10.92 -4.64
CA THR A 149 -11.07 -11.56 -4.96
C THR A 149 -12.06 -10.63 -5.66
N TYR A 150 -12.18 -9.36 -5.22
CA TYR A 150 -13.05 -8.36 -5.84
C TYR A 150 -12.55 -7.84 -7.21
N LEU A 151 -11.33 -8.14 -7.57
CA LEU A 151 -10.76 -7.83 -8.89
C LEU A 151 -10.87 -9.00 -9.86
N THR A 152 -11.11 -10.23 -9.36
CA THR A 152 -10.99 -11.47 -10.16
C THR A 152 -12.25 -12.30 -10.23
N LEU A 153 -13.15 -12.20 -9.25
CA LEU A 153 -14.34 -13.04 -9.16
C LEU A 153 -15.63 -12.23 -9.43
N GLU A 154 -16.61 -12.85 -10.02
CA GLU A 154 -17.94 -12.25 -10.24
C GLU A 154 -18.73 -12.15 -8.93
N GLU A 155 -18.65 -13.17 -8.06
CA GLU A 155 -19.27 -13.23 -6.74
C GLU A 155 -18.18 -13.39 -5.65
N PRO A 156 -17.49 -12.30 -5.26
CA PRO A 156 -16.28 -12.39 -4.46
C PRO A 156 -16.52 -12.55 -2.96
N TYR A 157 -17.69 -12.17 -2.43
CA TYR A 157 -17.93 -11.97 -1.01
C TYR A 157 -17.58 -13.18 -0.13
N ASP A 158 -18.15 -14.34 -0.45
CA ASP A 158 -17.95 -15.55 0.38
C ASP A 158 -16.50 -16.02 0.35
N GLU A 159 -15.87 -16.04 -0.83
CA GLU A 159 -14.46 -16.43 -0.96
C GLU A 159 -13.53 -15.43 -0.27
N THR A 160 -13.83 -14.13 -0.34
CA THR A 160 -13.10 -13.09 0.39
C THR A 160 -13.13 -13.35 1.90
N LEU A 161 -14.31 -13.62 2.45
CA LEU A 161 -14.47 -13.87 3.88
C LEU A 161 -13.77 -15.15 4.32
N LEU A 162 -13.79 -16.20 3.49
CA LEU A 162 -13.06 -17.43 3.75
C LEU A 162 -11.55 -17.20 3.78
N ARG A 163 -11.00 -16.48 2.80
CA ARG A 163 -9.58 -16.15 2.71
C ARG A 163 -9.13 -15.28 3.89
N ALA A 164 -9.82 -14.18 4.14
CA ALA A 164 -9.49 -13.28 5.23
C ALA A 164 -9.48 -14.02 6.60
N LYS A 165 -10.48 -14.84 6.90
CA LYS A 165 -10.49 -15.64 8.14
C LYS A 165 -9.37 -16.69 8.20
N LEU A 166 -8.99 -17.26 7.06
CA LEU A 166 -7.88 -18.20 7.01
C LEU A 166 -6.55 -17.48 7.29
N TYR A 167 -6.32 -16.35 6.63
CA TYR A 167 -5.08 -15.58 6.76
C TYR A 167 -4.94 -14.97 8.16
N GLU A 168 -6.04 -14.47 8.76
CA GLU A 168 -6.07 -14.02 10.16
C GLU A 168 -5.54 -15.11 11.11
N LYS A 169 -5.97 -16.36 10.93
CA LYS A 169 -5.48 -17.50 11.74
C LYS A 169 -4.01 -17.84 11.50
N GLN A 170 -3.44 -17.42 10.38
CA GLN A 170 -2.04 -17.65 10.03
C GLN A 170 -1.11 -16.51 10.49
N GLY A 171 -1.64 -15.44 11.09
CA GLY A 171 -0.85 -14.39 11.74
C GLY A 171 -0.67 -13.12 10.93
N GLU A 172 -1.59 -12.81 9.99
CA GLU A 172 -1.67 -11.47 9.43
C GLU A 172 -2.13 -10.46 10.50
N ASP A 173 -1.80 -9.19 10.31
CA ASP A 173 -2.18 -8.09 11.21
C ASP A 173 -3.30 -7.23 10.65
N GLY A 174 -3.57 -7.30 9.35
CA GLY A 174 -4.64 -6.59 8.67
C GLY A 174 -4.94 -7.20 7.32
N VAL A 175 -6.15 -6.98 6.82
CA VAL A 175 -6.59 -7.46 5.51
C VAL A 175 -6.86 -6.26 4.59
N PHE A 176 -6.40 -6.36 3.34
CA PHE A 176 -6.62 -5.38 2.29
C PHE A 176 -7.44 -6.00 1.16
N ILE A 177 -8.56 -5.35 0.80
CA ILE A 177 -9.48 -5.85 -0.22
C ILE A 177 -9.67 -4.74 -1.27
N PRO A 178 -8.80 -4.66 -2.29
CA PRO A 178 -8.99 -3.70 -3.38
C PRO A 178 -10.24 -4.08 -4.19
N GLY A 179 -10.97 -3.05 -4.67
CA GLY A 179 -12.23 -3.26 -5.41
C GLY A 179 -13.48 -3.37 -4.53
N LEU A 180 -13.36 -3.63 -3.25
CA LEU A 180 -14.50 -3.64 -2.33
C LEU A 180 -15.00 -2.22 -2.08
N ILE A 181 -16.21 -1.90 -2.58
CA ILE A 181 -16.86 -0.58 -2.45
C ILE A 181 -18.27 -0.65 -1.84
N GLN A 182 -18.84 -1.84 -1.71
CA GLN A 182 -20.19 -2.06 -1.18
C GLN A 182 -20.21 -1.90 0.34
N LYS A 183 -20.91 -0.89 0.84
CA LYS A 183 -20.92 -0.52 2.27
C LYS A 183 -21.39 -1.64 3.18
N ASP A 184 -22.43 -2.37 2.78
CA ASP A 184 -22.97 -3.49 3.56
C ASP A 184 -21.96 -4.64 3.66
N GLU A 185 -21.20 -4.89 2.59
CA GLU A 185 -20.15 -5.91 2.58
C GLU A 185 -18.94 -5.49 3.40
N ILE A 186 -18.50 -4.21 3.29
CA ILE A 186 -17.46 -3.64 4.17
C ILE A 186 -17.85 -3.84 5.63
N LYS A 187 -19.07 -3.47 5.99
CA LYS A 187 -19.61 -3.61 7.35
C LYS A 187 -19.70 -5.07 7.81
N SER A 188 -20.09 -5.95 6.90
CA SER A 188 -20.20 -7.38 7.20
C SER A 188 -18.82 -8.00 7.38
N ILE A 189 -17.88 -7.75 6.46
CA ILE A 189 -16.50 -8.28 6.53
C ILE A 189 -15.81 -7.77 7.80
N SER A 190 -15.86 -6.45 8.08
CA SER A 190 -15.23 -5.86 9.26
C SER A 190 -15.72 -6.45 10.58
N LYS A 191 -17.02 -6.83 10.66
CA LYS A 191 -17.59 -7.48 11.86
C LYS A 191 -17.17 -8.93 12.04
N ASN A 192 -16.76 -9.59 10.96
CA ASN A 192 -16.37 -10.99 10.95
C ASN A 192 -14.87 -11.22 11.18
N LEU A 193 -14.08 -10.14 11.28
CA LEU A 193 -12.63 -10.15 11.48
C LEU A 193 -12.28 -9.42 12.76
N ASN A 194 -11.19 -9.82 13.43
CA ASN A 194 -10.65 -9.14 14.61
C ASN A 194 -9.48 -8.22 14.27
N ILE A 195 -9.10 -8.16 13.01
CA ILE A 195 -7.99 -7.36 12.47
C ILE A 195 -8.49 -6.17 11.66
N PRO A 196 -7.70 -5.11 11.50
CA PRO A 196 -8.06 -3.94 10.69
C PRO A 196 -8.36 -4.30 9.24
N LEU A 197 -9.50 -3.83 8.74
CA LEU A 197 -9.84 -3.88 7.32
C LEU A 197 -9.28 -2.63 6.63
N ASN A 198 -8.44 -2.83 5.61
CA ASN A 198 -7.98 -1.79 4.70
C ASN A 198 -8.87 -1.71 3.46
N ILE A 199 -9.40 -0.52 3.19
CA ILE A 199 -10.12 -0.20 1.97
C ILE A 199 -9.29 0.78 1.13
N MET A 200 -9.15 0.49 -0.14
CA MET A 200 -8.61 1.44 -1.12
C MET A 200 -9.75 2.31 -1.64
N THR A 201 -9.59 3.63 -1.55
CA THR A 201 -10.59 4.55 -2.11
C THR A 201 -10.60 4.46 -3.64
N LEU A 202 -11.79 4.51 -4.22
CA LEU A 202 -12.04 4.46 -5.64
C LEU A 202 -13.07 5.55 -6.02
N PRO A 203 -13.27 5.93 -7.29
CA PRO A 203 -14.15 7.05 -7.68
C PRO A 203 -15.57 7.02 -7.10
N LYS A 204 -16.09 5.84 -6.74
CA LYS A 204 -17.41 5.68 -6.11
C LYS A 204 -17.36 5.41 -4.61
N CYS A 205 -16.17 5.48 -4.00
CA CYS A 205 -15.92 5.10 -2.62
C CYS A 205 -14.80 6.00 -2.05
N THR A 206 -15.09 7.32 -1.91
CA THR A 206 -14.10 8.34 -1.56
C THR A 206 -14.28 8.91 -0.14
N ASP A 207 -15.44 8.73 0.48
CA ASP A 207 -15.72 9.28 1.81
C ASP A 207 -15.13 8.36 2.91
N ILE A 208 -13.96 8.74 3.41
CA ILE A 208 -13.24 7.99 4.45
C ILE A 208 -14.03 7.92 5.75
N LYS A 209 -14.79 8.98 6.12
CA LYS A 209 -15.61 8.97 7.34
C LYS A 209 -16.73 7.94 7.23
N GLU A 210 -17.34 7.84 6.06
CA GLU A 210 -18.34 6.82 5.79
C GLU A 210 -17.74 5.40 5.82
N LEU A 211 -16.57 5.20 5.21
CA LEU A 211 -15.87 3.93 5.27
C LEU A 211 -15.52 3.52 6.71
N TYR A 212 -15.04 4.49 7.50
CA TYR A 212 -14.75 4.25 8.91
C TYR A 212 -16.02 3.84 9.69
N SER A 213 -17.16 4.53 9.46
CA SER A 213 -18.44 4.21 10.12
C SER A 213 -18.95 2.80 9.75
N ASN A 214 -18.53 2.27 8.61
CA ASN A 214 -18.79 0.88 8.18
C ASN A 214 -17.74 -0.13 8.66
N GLY A 215 -16.76 0.30 9.47
CA GLY A 215 -15.84 -0.58 10.18
C GLY A 215 -14.44 -0.71 9.55
N ALA A 216 -14.17 -0.07 8.41
CA ALA A 216 -12.81 0.00 7.89
C ALA A 216 -11.89 0.78 8.84
N LYS A 217 -10.63 0.39 8.95
CA LYS A 217 -9.66 0.98 9.90
C LYS A 217 -8.40 1.51 9.22
N ARG A 218 -8.12 1.12 7.99
CA ARG A 218 -7.02 1.61 7.17
C ARG A 218 -7.57 2.04 5.82
N PHE A 219 -7.11 3.19 5.34
CA PHE A 219 -7.57 3.80 4.10
C PHE A 219 -6.36 4.16 3.26
N SER A 220 -6.32 3.63 2.04
CA SER A 220 -5.28 3.91 1.06
C SER A 220 -5.93 4.38 -0.25
N PHE A 221 -5.17 4.96 -1.13
CA PHE A 221 -5.65 5.39 -2.44
C PHE A 221 -4.80 4.84 -3.60
N GLY A 222 -3.94 3.86 -3.31
CA GLY A 222 -3.17 3.12 -4.31
C GLY A 222 -2.41 4.05 -5.26
N ASN A 223 -2.64 3.88 -6.55
CA ASN A 223 -2.02 4.66 -7.62
C ASN A 223 -2.65 6.05 -7.86
N ALA A 224 -3.79 6.38 -7.25
CA ALA A 224 -4.56 7.57 -7.62
C ALA A 224 -3.77 8.87 -7.55
N MET A 225 -2.86 9.03 -6.56
CA MET A 225 -2.04 10.24 -6.45
C MET A 225 -0.95 10.29 -7.55
N SER A 226 -0.30 9.17 -7.85
CA SER A 226 0.70 9.11 -8.92
C SER A 226 0.06 9.36 -10.28
N ASP A 227 -1.12 8.78 -10.54
CA ASP A 227 -1.86 9.00 -11.78
C ASP A 227 -2.31 10.46 -11.94
N TYR A 228 -2.74 11.10 -10.84
CA TYR A 228 -3.08 12.51 -10.83
C TYR A 228 -1.87 13.38 -11.21
N ILE A 229 -0.68 13.09 -10.70
CA ILE A 229 0.56 13.82 -11.06
C ILE A 229 0.94 13.58 -12.52
N ILE A 230 0.84 12.34 -13.01
CA ILE A 230 1.08 12.01 -14.43
C ILE A 230 0.14 12.83 -15.31
N SER A 231 -1.16 12.82 -15.05
CA SER A 231 -2.15 13.61 -15.79
C SER A 231 -1.84 15.11 -15.76
N THR A 232 -1.44 15.64 -14.60
CA THR A 232 -1.06 17.05 -14.46
C THR A 232 0.14 17.41 -15.32
N ILE A 233 1.15 16.54 -15.39
CA ILE A 233 2.31 16.73 -16.26
C ILE A 233 1.91 16.69 -17.74
N GLU A 234 1.07 15.72 -18.12
CA GLU A 234 0.55 15.62 -19.50
C GLU A 234 -0.19 16.89 -19.93
N ASP A 235 -1.10 17.39 -19.09
CA ASP A 235 -1.88 18.59 -19.37
C ASP A 235 -0.96 19.84 -19.49
N ALA A 236 0.02 19.96 -18.60
CA ALA A 236 1.00 21.05 -18.66
C ALA A 236 1.81 21.01 -19.97
N CYS A 237 2.35 19.83 -20.32
CA CYS A 237 3.11 19.66 -21.56
C CYS A 237 2.27 19.97 -22.80
N LYS A 238 1.03 19.45 -22.85
CA LYS A 238 0.09 19.69 -23.94
C LYS A 238 -0.25 21.18 -24.09
N SER A 239 -0.54 21.86 -22.97
CA SER A 239 -0.83 23.30 -22.95
C SER A 239 0.33 24.09 -23.50
N ILE A 240 1.56 23.85 -23.03
CA ILE A 240 2.78 24.56 -23.47
C ILE A 240 3.01 24.37 -24.96
N LEU A 241 2.96 23.14 -25.47
CA LEU A 241 3.20 22.81 -26.86
C LEU A 241 2.13 23.38 -27.79
N THR A 242 0.87 23.43 -27.35
CA THR A 242 -0.24 23.95 -28.17
C THR A 242 -0.25 25.48 -28.23
N SER A 243 0.01 26.13 -27.08
CA SER A 243 -0.07 27.61 -26.98
C SER A 243 1.26 28.34 -27.20
N SER A 244 2.39 27.61 -27.18
CA SER A 244 3.74 28.17 -27.11
C SER A 244 3.91 29.17 -25.95
N ASN A 245 3.19 28.92 -24.83
CA ASN A 245 3.16 29.76 -23.65
C ASN A 245 3.29 28.89 -22.38
N THR A 246 4.08 29.34 -21.43
CA THR A 246 4.36 28.64 -20.18
C THR A 246 3.54 29.15 -18.99
N SER A 247 2.60 30.07 -19.18
CA SER A 247 1.80 30.69 -18.10
C SER A 247 1.08 29.66 -17.25
N TYR A 248 0.63 28.54 -17.84
CA TYR A 248 0.01 27.43 -17.14
C TYR A 248 0.81 26.93 -15.93
N LEU A 249 2.14 26.93 -16.00
CA LEU A 249 3.02 26.50 -14.90
C LEU A 249 2.97 27.43 -13.69
N TYR A 250 2.48 28.65 -13.85
CA TYR A 250 2.49 29.69 -12.83
C TYR A 250 1.09 30.03 -12.30
N GLU A 251 0.03 29.47 -12.88
CA GLU A 251 -1.35 29.75 -12.50
C GLU A 251 -1.73 29.17 -11.11
N HIS A 252 -0.96 28.17 -10.64
CA HIS A 252 -1.22 27.45 -9.39
C HIS A 252 0.02 27.38 -8.47
N ASN A 253 1.03 28.23 -8.72
CA ASN A 253 2.31 28.16 -8.02
C ASN A 253 2.42 29.16 -6.86
N ASP A 254 1.55 29.04 -5.86
CA ASP A 254 1.79 29.60 -4.51
C ASP A 254 2.62 28.63 -3.63
N LEU A 255 3.42 27.78 -4.26
CA LEU A 255 4.17 26.73 -3.58
C LEU A 255 5.45 27.27 -2.95
N GLU A 256 5.37 27.82 -1.73
CA GLU A 256 6.52 27.84 -0.82
C GLU A 256 6.80 26.42 -0.25
N ILE A 257 7.13 25.47 -1.11
CA ILE A 257 7.54 24.13 -0.64
C ILE A 257 8.97 24.23 -0.10
N LYS A 258 9.11 24.32 1.20
CA LYS A 258 10.39 24.07 1.88
C LYS A 258 10.56 22.56 2.07
N LEU A 259 11.03 21.86 1.01
CA LEU A 259 11.27 20.42 1.03
C LEU A 259 12.31 20.00 2.08
N TYR A 260 13.19 20.91 2.47
CA TYR A 260 14.25 20.68 3.45
C TYR A 260 14.16 21.70 4.59
N PRO A 261 13.19 21.56 5.52
CA PRO A 261 13.18 22.42 6.69
C PRO A 261 14.41 22.09 7.53
N ASN A 262 15.40 22.98 7.51
CA ASN A 262 16.62 22.94 8.33
C ASN A 262 17.64 21.84 7.94
N LYS A 263 18.44 22.10 6.90
CA LYS A 263 19.84 21.71 6.95
C LYS A 263 20.65 22.79 7.63
#